data_242b665e3a88f6bae5a70b78a5afa289
#
_entry.id   242b665e3a88f6bae5a70b78a5afa289
#
_cell.length_a   1.000
_cell.length_b   1.000
_cell.length_c   1.000
_cell.angle_alpha   90.00
_cell.angle_beta   90.00
_cell.angle_gamma   90.00
#
_symmetry.space_group_name_H-M   'P 1'
#
loop_
_entity.id
_entity.type
_entity.pdbx_description
1 polymer ?
#
loop_
_entity_poly.entity_id
_entity_poly.type
_entity_poly.pdbx_seq_one_letter_code
_entity_poly.pdbx_strand_id
1 'polypeptide(L)'
;MASPNINLRDPVIYRIAHVPHHNTGDKWCIYPMYTFAHPLEDAIEGVTHSICTLEFEDQRPFYDWVIANCEMPNVPRQYEFGRLNLTHTVMSKRKLKQLVDEGYVDGWDDPRMPTISGLRRRGYTPEAIIAFFKEIGVSKTSGVVDSAMLEHFIREDLKMKAPRSMAVIDPLKVVIINYPKDQIEMLEADNNPENEKMGIRQIPFGREIYIEREDFMEEPPKKYHRLYPGNEVRLRHAYFIKCEEIIKDENGKIIEIHCTYDPETKSGSGFNARKVKATLHWVEASQA
;
A
#
# COMPACT_ATOMS: atom_id res chain seq x y z
N MET A 1 25.25 -6.12 43.44
CA MET A 1 25.27 -4.75 43.98
C MET A 1 26.44 -3.88 43.44
N ALA A 2 27.60 -4.45 43.12
CA ALA A 2 28.76 -3.69 42.67
C ALA A 2 28.83 -3.42 41.14
N SER A 3 27.94 -3.97 40.34
CA SER A 3 27.97 -3.74 38.90
C SER A 3 27.64 -2.30 38.51
N PRO A 4 28.36 -1.68 37.57
CA PRO A 4 27.99 -0.39 37.00
C PRO A 4 26.66 -0.46 36.19
N ASN A 5 26.33 -1.65 35.64
CA ASN A 5 25.09 -1.88 34.94
C ASN A 5 23.96 -2.14 35.94
N ILE A 6 22.96 -1.27 35.98
CA ILE A 6 21.82 -1.36 36.89
C ILE A 6 21.02 -2.66 36.71
N ASN A 7 20.96 -3.21 35.50
CA ASN A 7 20.26 -4.46 35.18
C ASN A 7 20.91 -5.70 35.82
N LEU A 8 22.13 -5.56 36.36
CA LEU A 8 22.86 -6.64 37.07
C LEU A 8 22.88 -6.46 38.57
N ARG A 9 22.20 -5.44 39.14
CA ARG A 9 22.23 -5.15 40.59
C ARG A 9 21.06 -5.82 41.25
N ASP A 10 20.12 -6.24 41.10
CA ASP A 10 18.98 -6.97 41.70
C ASP A 10 17.91 -7.20 40.60
N PRO A 11 18.24 -7.96 39.54
CA PRO A 11 17.26 -8.21 38.49
C PRO A 11 16.06 -9.00 39.03
N VAL A 12 14.86 -8.52 38.76
CA VAL A 12 13.64 -9.24 39.07
C VAL A 12 13.49 -10.34 38.02
N ILE A 13 13.52 -11.61 38.48
CA ILE A 13 13.40 -12.77 37.61
C ILE A 13 11.97 -13.33 37.54
N TYR A 14 11.19 -13.19 38.65
CA TYR A 14 9.78 -13.56 38.71
C TYR A 14 8.94 -12.44 39.31
N ARG A 15 7.66 -12.46 38.98
CA ARG A 15 6.64 -11.63 39.63
C ARG A 15 5.44 -12.46 40.03
N ILE A 16 4.73 -12.02 41.04
CA ILE A 16 3.45 -12.60 41.44
C ILE A 16 2.32 -11.81 40.79
N ALA A 17 1.41 -12.51 40.10
CA ALA A 17 0.24 -11.91 39.48
C ALA A 17 -0.96 -12.85 39.61
N HIS A 18 -1.96 -12.44 40.39
CA HIS A 18 -3.21 -13.18 40.56
C HIS A 18 -4.22 -12.75 39.46
N VAL A 19 -3.96 -13.23 38.23
CA VAL A 19 -4.81 -12.96 37.04
C VAL A 19 -4.96 -14.26 36.25
N PRO A 20 -6.18 -14.56 35.72
CA PRO A 20 -6.37 -15.72 34.87
C PRO A 20 -5.55 -15.61 33.58
N HIS A 21 -4.84 -16.65 33.24
CA HIS A 21 -4.13 -16.71 31.95
C HIS A 21 -4.99 -17.42 30.91
N HIS A 22 -5.03 -16.92 29.69
CA HIS A 22 -5.94 -17.39 28.63
C HIS A 22 -5.77 -18.90 28.27
N ASN A 23 -4.59 -19.49 28.47
CA ASN A 23 -4.34 -20.92 28.22
C ASN A 23 -4.38 -21.77 29.48
N THR A 24 -4.00 -21.23 30.64
CA THR A 24 -3.79 -22.03 31.87
C THR A 24 -4.74 -21.68 33.02
N GLY A 25 -5.63 -20.65 32.79
CA GLY A 25 -6.54 -20.19 33.85
C GLY A 25 -5.77 -19.71 35.08
N ASP A 26 -6.24 -20.14 36.26
CA ASP A 26 -5.68 -19.76 37.56
C ASP A 26 -4.62 -20.75 38.06
N LYS A 27 -4.09 -21.64 37.20
CA LYS A 27 -3.11 -22.68 37.59
C LYS A 27 -1.82 -22.09 38.16
N TRP A 28 -1.41 -20.93 37.71
CA TRP A 28 -0.16 -20.27 38.07
C TRP A 28 -0.41 -18.82 38.53
N CYS A 29 0.32 -18.41 39.56
CA CYS A 29 0.36 -17.02 40.02
C CYS A 29 1.78 -16.42 40.04
N ILE A 30 2.78 -17.21 39.66
CA ILE A 30 4.17 -16.76 39.54
C ILE A 30 4.57 -16.84 38.08
N TYR A 31 5.05 -15.74 37.55
CA TYR A 31 5.41 -15.60 36.15
C TYR A 31 6.84 -15.09 36.01
N PRO A 32 7.66 -15.67 35.11
CA PRO A 32 8.99 -15.15 34.84
C PRO A 32 8.90 -13.76 34.15
N MET A 33 9.86 -12.93 34.47
CA MET A 33 10.05 -11.70 33.70
C MET A 33 10.67 -12.01 32.35
N TYR A 34 10.37 -11.20 31.32
CA TYR A 34 10.85 -11.40 29.96
C TYR A 34 12.37 -11.62 29.87
N THR A 35 13.16 -10.81 30.57
CA THR A 35 14.63 -10.90 30.58
C THR A 35 15.20 -12.19 31.18
N PHE A 36 14.41 -12.91 31.95
CA PHE A 36 14.76 -14.22 32.49
C PHE A 36 14.17 -15.35 31.63
N ALA A 37 12.96 -15.21 31.13
CA ALA A 37 12.29 -16.22 30.28
C ALA A 37 12.96 -16.37 28.91
N HIS A 38 13.26 -15.27 28.25
CA HIS A 38 13.80 -15.22 26.89
C HIS A 38 15.06 -16.09 26.70
N PRO A 39 16.14 -15.95 27.50
CA PRO A 39 17.30 -16.82 27.37
C PRO A 39 16.99 -18.32 27.57
N LEU A 40 16.12 -18.62 28.50
CA LEU A 40 15.78 -20.03 28.83
C LEU A 40 14.95 -20.68 27.72
N GLU A 41 13.95 -19.97 27.23
CA GLU A 41 13.08 -20.47 26.15
C GLU A 41 13.90 -20.67 24.86
N ASP A 42 14.71 -19.71 24.47
CA ASP A 42 15.59 -19.82 23.30
C ASP A 42 16.57 -20.99 23.43
N ALA A 43 17.15 -21.18 24.61
CA ALA A 43 18.06 -22.32 24.85
C ALA A 43 17.35 -23.67 24.79
N ILE A 44 16.14 -23.77 25.33
CA ILE A 44 15.33 -25.01 25.30
C ILE A 44 14.88 -25.33 23.86
N GLU A 45 14.50 -24.33 23.10
CA GLU A 45 14.03 -24.45 21.69
C GLU A 45 15.17 -24.65 20.69
N GLY A 46 16.44 -24.56 21.11
CA GLY A 46 17.59 -24.73 20.22
C GLY A 46 17.87 -23.53 19.32
N VAL A 47 17.39 -22.36 19.68
CA VAL A 47 17.67 -21.10 18.97
C VAL A 47 19.16 -20.78 19.10
N THR A 48 19.81 -20.44 18.00
CA THR A 48 21.23 -20.05 17.98
C THR A 48 21.42 -18.53 18.01
N HIS A 49 20.53 -17.81 17.37
CA HIS A 49 20.55 -16.34 17.22
C HIS A 49 19.28 -15.76 17.84
N SER A 50 19.41 -15.28 19.05
CA SER A 50 18.34 -14.70 19.85
C SER A 50 18.16 -13.23 19.48
N ILE A 51 17.15 -12.93 18.68
CA ILE A 51 16.94 -11.57 18.10
C ILE A 51 15.96 -10.79 18.97
N CYS A 52 16.35 -9.57 19.36
CA CYS A 52 15.49 -8.68 20.13
C CYS A 52 15.66 -7.20 19.70
N THR A 53 14.91 -6.32 20.35
CA THR A 53 15.00 -4.88 20.10
C THR A 53 16.17 -4.26 20.88
N LEU A 54 16.68 -3.11 20.37
CA LEU A 54 17.83 -2.41 20.93
C LEU A 54 17.69 -2.01 22.42
N GLU A 55 16.46 -1.86 22.90
CA GLU A 55 16.19 -1.57 24.32
C GLU A 55 16.70 -2.64 25.30
N PHE A 56 17.01 -3.84 24.83
CA PHE A 56 17.57 -4.95 25.61
C PHE A 56 19.11 -5.06 25.52
N GLU A 57 19.79 -4.15 24.84
CA GLU A 57 21.26 -4.19 24.71
C GLU A 57 21.97 -4.17 26.07
N ASP A 58 21.54 -3.30 26.97
CA ASP A 58 22.09 -3.20 28.31
C ASP A 58 21.76 -4.41 29.19
N GLN A 59 20.83 -5.25 28.78
CA GLN A 59 20.42 -6.48 29.48
C GLN A 59 21.14 -7.72 28.96
N ARG A 60 21.90 -7.64 27.86
CA ARG A 60 22.66 -8.77 27.31
C ARG A 60 23.59 -9.43 28.34
N PRO A 61 24.31 -8.71 29.20
CA PRO A 61 25.12 -9.36 30.25
C PRO A 61 24.29 -10.21 31.23
N PHE A 62 23.02 -9.85 31.47
CA PHE A 62 22.11 -10.67 32.27
C PHE A 62 21.65 -11.90 31.51
N TYR A 63 21.34 -11.77 30.21
CA TYR A 63 21.04 -12.88 29.31
C TYR A 63 22.18 -13.93 29.35
N ASP A 64 23.42 -13.48 29.13
CA ASP A 64 24.61 -14.35 29.14
C ASP A 64 24.80 -15.04 30.50
N TRP A 65 24.55 -14.31 31.60
CA TRP A 65 24.62 -14.85 32.94
C TRP A 65 23.59 -15.95 33.21
N VAL A 66 22.35 -15.78 32.76
CA VAL A 66 21.28 -16.80 32.90
C VAL A 66 21.67 -18.07 32.15
N ILE A 67 22.12 -17.96 30.90
CA ILE A 67 22.57 -19.14 30.13
C ILE A 67 23.74 -19.86 30.80
N ALA A 68 24.71 -19.10 31.32
CA ALA A 68 25.89 -19.67 31.97
C ALA A 68 25.56 -20.41 33.32
N ASN A 69 24.46 -20.05 34.00
CA ASN A 69 24.15 -20.53 35.35
C ASN A 69 22.95 -21.46 35.43
N CYS A 70 22.21 -21.69 34.34
CA CYS A 70 20.98 -22.48 34.34
C CYS A 70 21.13 -23.88 33.64
N GLU A 71 22.34 -24.33 33.33
CA GLU A 71 22.63 -25.65 32.72
C GLU A 71 21.75 -25.94 31.45
N MET A 72 21.68 -24.99 30.55
CA MET A 72 20.82 -25.12 29.37
C MET A 72 21.41 -26.02 28.29
N PRO A 73 20.56 -26.73 27.50
CA PRO A 73 21.01 -27.67 26.46
C PRO A 73 21.73 -26.97 25.29
N ASN A 74 21.44 -25.67 25.06
CA ASN A 74 22.05 -24.86 24.01
C ASN A 74 22.47 -23.51 24.58
N VAL A 75 23.42 -22.89 23.89
CA VAL A 75 23.97 -21.56 24.24
C VAL A 75 23.63 -20.57 23.14
N PRO A 76 22.41 -19.98 23.14
CA PRO A 76 22.04 -18.95 22.20
C PRO A 76 22.83 -17.66 22.45
N ARG A 77 22.94 -16.84 21.41
CA ARG A 77 23.57 -15.52 21.51
C ARG A 77 22.57 -14.42 21.17
N GLN A 78 22.44 -13.44 22.02
CA GLN A 78 21.55 -12.28 21.83
C GLN A 78 22.11 -11.29 20.81
N TYR A 79 21.24 -10.83 19.91
CA TYR A 79 21.50 -9.80 18.90
C TYR A 79 20.39 -8.77 18.92
N GLU A 80 20.73 -7.49 19.05
CA GLU A 80 19.78 -6.41 19.11
C GLU A 80 19.78 -5.60 17.82
N PHE A 81 18.60 -5.14 17.44
CA PHE A 81 18.42 -4.29 16.26
C PHE A 81 17.58 -3.06 16.59
N GLY A 82 17.94 -1.96 15.94
CA GLY A 82 17.22 -0.70 16.03
C GLY A 82 15.82 -0.81 15.42
N ARG A 83 14.90 -0.03 15.97
CA ARG A 83 13.55 0.07 15.45
C ARG A 83 13.51 0.86 14.15
N LEU A 84 12.86 0.35 13.13
CA LEU A 84 12.49 1.07 11.93
C LEU A 84 11.16 1.80 12.15
N ASN A 85 11.12 3.09 11.86
CA ASN A 85 9.89 3.86 11.80
C ASN A 85 9.68 4.38 10.38
N LEU A 86 8.41 4.54 9.99
CA LEU A 86 8.03 5.15 8.71
C LEU A 86 7.46 6.54 8.96
N THR A 87 7.75 7.48 8.05
CA THR A 87 7.10 8.79 8.05
C THR A 87 5.59 8.61 7.89
N HIS A 88 4.79 9.52 8.42
CA HIS A 88 3.33 9.53 8.32
C HIS A 88 2.63 8.24 8.76
N THR A 89 3.30 7.41 9.60
CA THR A 89 2.78 6.11 10.02
C THR A 89 2.82 5.96 11.54
N VAL A 90 1.70 5.60 12.12
CA VAL A 90 1.60 5.30 13.56
C VAL A 90 2.06 3.88 13.81
N MET A 91 3.20 3.70 14.50
CA MET A 91 3.79 2.39 14.83
C MET A 91 3.51 1.94 16.28
N SER A 92 2.64 2.64 17.00
CA SER A 92 2.32 2.33 18.39
C SER A 92 1.11 1.41 18.50
N LYS A 93 1.27 0.18 19.00
CA LYS A 93 0.16 -0.77 19.22
C LYS A 93 -0.97 -0.16 20.07
N ARG A 94 -0.65 0.61 21.12
CA ARG A 94 -1.65 1.27 21.98
C ARG A 94 -2.51 2.26 21.20
N LYS A 95 -1.90 3.07 20.33
CA LYS A 95 -2.64 4.03 19.50
C LYS A 95 -3.46 3.34 18.41
N LEU A 96 -2.92 2.28 17.80
CA LEU A 96 -3.65 1.50 16.81
C LEU A 96 -4.84 0.76 17.45
N LYS A 97 -4.65 0.22 18.67
CA LYS A 97 -5.75 -0.39 19.45
C LYS A 97 -6.86 0.62 19.71
N GLN A 98 -6.53 1.86 20.05
CA GLN A 98 -7.51 2.92 20.26
C GLN A 98 -8.37 3.16 19.02
N LEU A 99 -7.77 3.18 17.82
CA LEU A 99 -8.52 3.33 16.56
C LEU A 99 -9.54 2.21 16.34
N VAL A 100 -9.19 0.97 16.74
CA VAL A 100 -10.10 -0.18 16.66
C VAL A 100 -11.18 -0.10 17.72
N ASP A 101 -10.82 0.16 18.97
CA ASP A 101 -11.75 0.19 20.10
C ASP A 101 -12.79 1.32 19.98
N GLU A 102 -12.41 2.47 19.44
CA GLU A 102 -13.28 3.64 19.23
C GLU A 102 -14.03 3.60 17.87
N GLY A 103 -13.84 2.55 17.07
CA GLY A 103 -14.55 2.34 15.81
C GLY A 103 -14.15 3.27 14.66
N TYR A 104 -12.97 3.89 14.70
CA TYR A 104 -12.44 4.68 13.58
C TYR A 104 -12.02 3.81 12.39
N VAL A 105 -11.71 2.55 12.64
CA VAL A 105 -11.39 1.52 11.65
C VAL A 105 -12.17 0.24 11.94
N ASP A 106 -12.43 -0.56 10.91
CA ASP A 106 -13.26 -1.77 11.02
C ASP A 106 -12.59 -2.92 11.80
N GLY A 107 -11.28 -2.85 11.97
CA GLY A 107 -10.51 -3.86 12.70
C GLY A 107 -9.01 -3.78 12.43
N TRP A 108 -8.27 -4.77 12.94
CA TRP A 108 -6.83 -4.85 12.79
C TRP A 108 -6.36 -5.12 11.34
N ASP A 109 -7.24 -5.61 10.49
CA ASP A 109 -7.01 -5.88 9.08
C ASP A 109 -7.55 -4.79 8.15
N ASP A 110 -8.05 -3.68 8.71
CA ASP A 110 -8.48 -2.51 7.91
C ASP A 110 -7.33 -2.03 7.00
N PRO A 111 -7.57 -1.77 5.69
CA PRO A 111 -6.54 -1.33 4.76
C PRO A 111 -5.83 -0.02 5.16
N ARG A 112 -6.43 0.78 6.04
CA ARG A 112 -5.84 2.00 6.60
C ARG A 112 -4.82 1.73 7.70
N MET A 113 -4.81 0.50 8.25
CA MET A 113 -3.94 0.09 9.35
C MET A 113 -2.57 -0.38 8.83
N PRO A 114 -1.45 0.01 9.47
CA PRO A 114 -0.10 -0.42 9.10
C PRO A 114 0.24 -1.81 9.69
N THR A 115 -0.74 -2.70 9.74
CA THR A 115 -0.54 -4.10 10.13
C THR A 115 -0.25 -4.95 8.91
N ILE A 116 0.38 -6.11 9.08
CA ILE A 116 0.61 -7.06 7.97
C ILE A 116 -0.72 -7.43 7.29
N SER A 117 -1.79 -7.64 8.07
CA SER A 117 -3.12 -7.96 7.54
C SER A 117 -3.73 -6.77 6.77
N GLY A 118 -3.59 -5.55 7.29
CA GLY A 118 -4.03 -4.33 6.61
C GLY A 118 -3.26 -4.08 5.31
N LEU A 119 -1.94 -4.22 5.34
CA LEU A 119 -1.09 -4.11 4.16
C LEU A 119 -1.46 -5.15 3.09
N ARG A 120 -1.70 -6.41 3.49
CA ARG A 120 -2.16 -7.46 2.58
C ARG A 120 -3.49 -7.09 1.91
N ARG A 121 -4.49 -6.63 2.66
CA ARG A 121 -5.78 -6.17 2.11
C ARG A 121 -5.63 -4.97 1.20
N ARG A 122 -4.67 -4.10 1.47
CA ARG A 122 -4.33 -2.94 0.64
C ARG A 122 -3.61 -3.31 -0.66
N GLY A 123 -3.15 -4.55 -0.81
CA GLY A 123 -2.48 -5.04 -2.02
C GLY A 123 -0.96 -5.02 -1.97
N TYR A 124 -0.38 -4.88 -0.78
CA TYR A 124 1.07 -4.98 -0.59
C TYR A 124 1.52 -6.43 -0.69
N THR A 125 2.48 -6.70 -1.55
CA THR A 125 3.02 -8.04 -1.76
C THR A 125 4.14 -8.36 -0.76
N PRO A 126 4.29 -9.63 -0.33
CA PRO A 126 5.42 -10.03 0.52
C PRO A 126 6.77 -9.72 -0.12
N GLU A 127 6.90 -9.93 -1.43
CA GLU A 127 8.13 -9.71 -2.19
C GLU A 127 8.58 -8.24 -2.13
N ALA A 128 7.63 -7.31 -2.30
CA ALA A 128 7.91 -5.88 -2.21
C ALA A 128 8.35 -5.46 -0.81
N ILE A 129 7.69 -5.98 0.23
CA ILE A 129 8.06 -5.71 1.63
C ILE A 129 9.47 -6.27 1.92
N ILE A 130 9.77 -7.49 1.47
CA ILE A 130 11.10 -8.11 1.64
C ILE A 130 12.17 -7.30 0.88
N ALA A 131 11.89 -6.86 -0.35
CA ALA A 131 12.81 -6.03 -1.12
C ALA A 131 13.09 -4.70 -0.44
N PHE A 132 12.06 -4.04 0.11
CA PHE A 132 12.19 -2.82 0.90
C PHE A 132 13.10 -3.03 2.11
N PHE A 133 12.91 -4.10 2.90
CA PHE A 133 13.76 -4.37 4.05
C PHE A 133 15.20 -4.75 3.67
N LYS A 134 15.40 -5.40 2.53
CA LYS A 134 16.75 -5.70 2.01
C LYS A 134 17.50 -4.44 1.64
N GLU A 135 16.83 -3.44 1.07
CA GLU A 135 17.43 -2.16 0.71
C GLU A 135 17.80 -1.33 1.93
N ILE A 136 16.93 -1.27 2.93
CA ILE A 136 17.22 -0.56 4.18
C ILE A 136 18.35 -1.24 4.95
N GLY A 137 18.40 -2.56 4.91
CA GLY A 137 19.30 -3.37 5.72
C GLY A 137 18.92 -3.37 7.21
N VAL A 138 19.78 -3.98 8.03
CA VAL A 138 19.64 -4.04 9.48
C VAL A 138 20.66 -3.12 10.15
N SER A 139 20.24 -2.43 11.22
CA SER A 139 21.09 -1.49 11.95
C SER A 139 20.85 -1.60 13.45
N LYS A 140 21.86 -1.28 14.23
CA LYS A 140 21.75 -1.07 15.69
C LYS A 140 21.26 0.35 16.06
N THR A 141 20.99 1.20 15.08
CA THR A 141 20.43 2.53 15.31
C THR A 141 18.97 2.57 14.89
N SER A 142 18.12 3.22 15.68
CA SER A 142 16.74 3.48 15.29
C SER A 142 16.71 4.49 14.13
N GLY A 143 16.02 4.14 13.05
CA GLY A 143 15.90 4.98 11.86
C GLY A 143 14.46 5.37 11.56
N VAL A 144 14.30 6.45 10.78
CA VAL A 144 13.04 6.84 10.16
C VAL A 144 13.24 6.81 8.66
N VAL A 145 12.40 6.06 7.96
CA VAL A 145 12.42 5.92 6.50
C VAL A 145 11.16 6.57 5.93
N ASP A 146 11.29 7.20 4.77
CA ASP A 146 10.14 7.78 4.10
C ASP A 146 9.18 6.67 3.61
N SER A 147 7.89 6.81 3.90
CA SER A 147 6.85 5.90 3.42
C SER A 147 6.82 5.81 1.89
N ALA A 148 7.18 6.88 1.18
CA ALA A 148 7.30 6.88 -0.27
C ALA A 148 8.30 5.84 -0.79
N MET A 149 9.34 5.50 -0.01
CA MET A 149 10.27 4.44 -0.36
C MET A 149 9.58 3.06 -0.35
N LEU A 150 8.78 2.75 0.66
CA LEU A 150 7.99 1.52 0.68
C LEU A 150 7.02 1.47 -0.51
N GLU A 151 6.34 2.58 -0.80
CA GLU A 151 5.43 2.69 -1.96
C GLU A 151 6.15 2.50 -3.29
N HIS A 152 7.41 2.92 -3.39
CA HIS A 152 8.23 2.67 -4.58
C HIS A 152 8.41 1.16 -4.82
N PHE A 153 8.79 0.38 -3.80
CA PHE A 153 8.95 -1.07 -3.93
C PHE A 153 7.65 -1.78 -4.28
N ILE A 154 6.52 -1.34 -3.72
CA ILE A 154 5.19 -1.86 -4.10
C ILE A 154 4.89 -1.57 -5.57
N ARG A 155 5.14 -0.34 -6.01
CA ARG A 155 4.91 0.07 -7.40
C ARG A 155 5.74 -0.74 -8.38
N GLU A 156 7.03 -0.95 -8.09
CA GLU A 156 7.92 -1.73 -8.95
C GLU A 156 7.51 -3.22 -9.03
N ASP A 157 7.10 -3.82 -7.91
CA ASP A 157 6.62 -5.20 -7.91
C ASP A 157 5.30 -5.36 -8.69
N LEU A 158 4.34 -4.48 -8.43
CA LEU A 158 3.03 -4.51 -9.10
C LEU A 158 3.12 -4.12 -10.57
N LYS A 159 4.11 -3.34 -10.97
CA LYS A 159 4.34 -2.95 -12.36
C LYS A 159 4.39 -4.14 -13.31
N MET A 160 4.98 -5.24 -12.87
CA MET A 160 5.12 -6.46 -13.67
C MET A 160 4.02 -7.51 -13.42
N LYS A 161 3.37 -7.47 -12.26
CA LYS A 161 2.47 -8.54 -11.79
C LYS A 161 0.98 -8.19 -11.85
N ALA A 162 0.65 -6.91 -11.72
CA ALA A 162 -0.75 -6.51 -11.60
C ALA A 162 -1.41 -6.24 -12.96
N PRO A 163 -2.65 -6.71 -13.17
CA PRO A 163 -3.45 -6.23 -14.28
C PRO A 163 -3.79 -4.75 -14.09
N ARG A 164 -3.81 -3.99 -15.19
CA ARG A 164 -4.10 -2.57 -15.19
C ARG A 164 -5.47 -2.32 -15.76
N SER A 165 -6.40 -1.87 -14.94
CA SER A 165 -7.73 -1.45 -15.35
C SER A 165 -7.86 0.07 -15.34
N MET A 166 -8.76 0.58 -16.16
CA MET A 166 -9.20 1.98 -16.07
C MET A 166 -10.33 2.05 -15.04
N ALA A 167 -10.31 3.09 -14.21
CA ALA A 167 -11.34 3.39 -13.24
C ALA A 167 -11.56 4.90 -13.20
N VAL A 168 -12.78 5.36 -12.97
CA VAL A 168 -13.16 6.77 -12.84
C VAL A 168 -13.80 6.93 -11.46
N ILE A 169 -13.23 7.80 -10.63
CA ILE A 169 -13.65 7.99 -9.23
C ILE A 169 -14.57 9.21 -9.10
N ASP A 170 -14.23 10.33 -9.75
CA ASP A 170 -15.09 11.52 -9.81
C ASP A 170 -15.56 11.73 -11.28
N PRO A 171 -16.69 11.10 -11.65
CA PRO A 171 -17.07 11.02 -13.05
C PRO A 171 -17.58 12.35 -13.61
N LEU A 172 -17.15 12.64 -14.84
CA LEU A 172 -17.75 13.63 -15.71
C LEU A 172 -18.20 12.93 -16.99
N LYS A 173 -19.48 13.08 -17.32
CA LYS A 173 -20.08 12.45 -18.50
C LYS A 173 -19.57 13.11 -19.78
N VAL A 174 -19.21 12.30 -20.76
CA VAL A 174 -18.84 12.69 -22.11
C VAL A 174 -19.77 12.02 -23.11
N VAL A 175 -20.44 12.81 -23.95
CA VAL A 175 -21.25 12.32 -25.04
C VAL A 175 -20.53 12.54 -26.36
N ILE A 176 -20.24 11.47 -27.08
CA ILE A 176 -19.60 11.51 -28.40
C ILE A 176 -20.69 11.67 -29.45
N ILE A 177 -20.95 12.91 -29.84
CA ILE A 177 -22.14 13.31 -30.61
C ILE A 177 -22.20 12.71 -32.02
N ASN A 178 -21.06 12.44 -32.64
CA ASN A 178 -20.95 11.81 -33.96
C ASN A 178 -20.75 10.29 -33.93
N TYR A 179 -20.84 9.66 -32.72
CA TYR A 179 -20.84 8.20 -32.61
C TYR A 179 -22.28 7.66 -32.69
N PRO A 180 -22.54 6.52 -33.36
CA PRO A 180 -23.89 5.94 -33.49
C PRO A 180 -24.52 5.65 -32.13
N LYS A 181 -25.83 5.95 -31.95
CA LYS A 181 -26.51 5.89 -30.66
C LYS A 181 -26.55 4.50 -30.02
N ASP A 182 -26.75 3.47 -30.84
CA ASP A 182 -27.01 2.11 -30.35
C ASP A 182 -25.84 1.15 -30.67
N GLN A 183 -24.66 1.71 -30.92
CA GLN A 183 -23.49 0.93 -31.25
C GLN A 183 -22.54 0.89 -30.07
N ILE A 184 -22.12 -0.34 -29.67
CA ILE A 184 -21.01 -0.59 -28.78
C ILE A 184 -19.95 -1.37 -29.55
N GLU A 185 -18.74 -0.85 -29.57
CA GLU A 185 -17.57 -1.51 -30.15
C GLU A 185 -16.71 -2.10 -29.05
N MET A 186 -16.16 -3.29 -29.27
CA MET A 186 -15.20 -3.89 -28.37
C MET A 186 -13.78 -3.55 -28.82
N LEU A 187 -13.04 -2.87 -27.97
CA LEU A 187 -11.65 -2.44 -28.22
C LEU A 187 -10.69 -3.32 -27.44
N GLU A 188 -9.52 -3.56 -28.01
CA GLU A 188 -8.45 -4.32 -27.35
C GLU A 188 -7.66 -3.42 -26.40
N ALA A 189 -7.42 -3.90 -25.19
CA ALA A 189 -6.59 -3.26 -24.18
C ALA A 189 -5.64 -4.27 -23.55
N ASP A 190 -4.37 -3.90 -23.43
CA ASP A 190 -3.38 -4.70 -22.74
C ASP A 190 -3.75 -4.87 -21.26
N ASN A 191 -3.69 -6.09 -20.75
CA ASN A 191 -3.86 -6.33 -19.32
C ASN A 191 -2.68 -5.77 -18.53
N ASN A 192 -1.49 -5.79 -19.09
CA ASN A 192 -0.32 -5.12 -18.55
C ASN A 192 0.66 -4.79 -19.67
N PRO A 193 0.91 -3.51 -20.01
CA PRO A 193 1.80 -3.12 -21.10
C PRO A 193 3.28 -3.44 -20.85
N GLU A 194 3.67 -3.73 -19.60
CA GLU A 194 5.04 -4.15 -19.24
C GLU A 194 5.22 -5.67 -19.27
N ASN A 195 4.11 -6.43 -19.41
CA ASN A 195 4.12 -7.88 -19.35
C ASN A 195 3.15 -8.49 -20.37
N GLU A 196 3.64 -8.68 -21.58
CA GLU A 196 2.86 -9.23 -22.71
C GLU A 196 2.22 -10.60 -22.41
N LYS A 197 2.82 -11.38 -21.47
CA LYS A 197 2.28 -12.69 -21.08
C LYS A 197 0.92 -12.63 -20.42
N MET A 198 0.54 -11.44 -19.91
CA MET A 198 -0.78 -11.24 -19.33
C MET A 198 -1.89 -11.10 -20.38
N GLY A 199 -1.52 -10.98 -21.66
CA GLY A 199 -2.48 -10.90 -22.77
C GLY A 199 -3.27 -9.62 -22.80
N ILE A 200 -4.36 -9.67 -23.54
CA ILE A 200 -5.28 -8.54 -23.79
C ILE A 200 -6.67 -8.84 -23.24
N ARG A 201 -7.46 -7.80 -23.05
CA ARG A 201 -8.90 -7.88 -22.76
C ARG A 201 -9.69 -7.01 -23.73
N GLN A 202 -10.96 -7.30 -23.87
CA GLN A 202 -11.91 -6.46 -24.61
C GLN A 202 -12.54 -5.45 -23.66
N ILE A 203 -12.59 -4.17 -24.07
CA ILE A 203 -13.24 -3.08 -23.35
C ILE A 203 -14.34 -2.48 -24.25
N PRO A 204 -15.57 -2.26 -23.75
CA PRO A 204 -16.61 -1.65 -24.53
C PRO A 204 -16.33 -0.16 -24.74
N PHE A 205 -16.67 0.35 -25.93
CA PHE A 205 -16.66 1.74 -26.30
C PHE A 205 -17.98 2.11 -26.96
N GLY A 206 -18.63 3.12 -26.45
CA GLY A 206 -19.93 3.57 -26.91
C GLY A 206 -20.00 5.09 -27.02
N ARG A 207 -21.21 5.58 -27.29
CA ARG A 207 -21.51 7.02 -27.41
C ARG A 207 -21.33 7.77 -26.10
N GLU A 208 -21.64 7.15 -24.96
CA GLU A 208 -21.57 7.75 -23.64
C GLU A 208 -20.45 7.11 -22.81
N ILE A 209 -19.56 7.93 -22.33
CA ILE A 209 -18.43 7.50 -21.50
C ILE A 209 -18.27 8.44 -20.30
N TYR A 210 -17.51 8.03 -19.31
CA TYR A 210 -17.08 8.86 -18.20
C TYR A 210 -15.56 9.03 -18.22
N ILE A 211 -15.10 10.23 -17.89
CA ILE A 211 -13.71 10.56 -17.61
C ILE A 211 -13.60 11.12 -16.19
N GLU A 212 -12.38 11.25 -15.66
CA GLU A 212 -12.20 11.97 -14.40
C GLU A 212 -12.53 13.47 -14.61
N ARG A 213 -13.25 14.04 -13.64
CA ARG A 213 -13.61 15.46 -13.69
C ARG A 213 -12.41 16.37 -13.77
N GLU A 214 -11.31 16.03 -13.11
CA GLU A 214 -10.05 16.78 -13.16
C GLU A 214 -9.36 16.75 -14.53
N ASP A 215 -9.75 15.81 -15.41
CA ASP A 215 -9.25 15.73 -16.77
C ASP A 215 -9.91 16.76 -17.73
N PHE A 216 -10.88 17.51 -17.22
CA PHE A 216 -11.54 18.59 -17.97
C PHE A 216 -11.44 19.93 -17.26
N MET A 217 -11.19 20.99 -18.00
CA MET A 217 -11.18 22.36 -17.50
C MET A 217 -11.70 23.33 -18.56
N GLU A 218 -12.68 24.17 -18.21
CA GLU A 218 -13.28 25.13 -19.15
C GLU A 218 -12.30 26.27 -19.52
N GLU A 219 -11.62 26.81 -18.54
CA GLU A 219 -10.61 27.87 -18.68
C GLU A 219 -9.24 27.36 -18.19
N PRO A 220 -8.49 26.66 -19.03
CA PRO A 220 -7.24 26.04 -18.61
C PRO A 220 -6.08 27.03 -18.48
N PRO A 221 -5.19 26.87 -17.49
CA PRO A 221 -3.95 27.63 -17.41
C PRO A 221 -2.97 27.23 -18.52
N LYS A 222 -1.96 28.08 -18.74
CA LYS A 222 -0.84 27.78 -19.65
C LYS A 222 -0.18 26.46 -19.25
N LYS A 223 -0.04 25.48 -20.00
CA LYS A 223 0.52 24.12 -19.74
C LYS A 223 -0.49 23.08 -19.26
N TYR A 224 -1.78 23.38 -19.24
CA TYR A 224 -2.78 22.34 -19.11
C TYR A 224 -2.92 21.60 -20.45
N HIS A 225 -2.73 20.29 -20.46
CA HIS A 225 -2.69 19.49 -21.69
C HIS A 225 -3.85 18.49 -21.80
N ARG A 226 -4.73 18.44 -20.78
CA ARG A 226 -5.91 17.57 -20.76
C ARG A 226 -7.05 18.19 -21.58
N LEU A 227 -8.27 17.74 -21.44
CA LEU A 227 -9.40 18.16 -22.26
C LEU A 227 -9.93 19.56 -21.87
N TYR A 228 -10.21 20.39 -22.83
CA TYR A 228 -10.85 21.71 -22.69
C TYR A 228 -11.54 22.09 -24.01
N PRO A 229 -12.41 23.10 -24.05
CA PRO A 229 -13.13 23.52 -25.26
C PRO A 229 -12.22 23.70 -26.47
N GLY A 230 -12.56 23.03 -27.57
CA GLY A 230 -11.81 23.06 -28.83
C GLY A 230 -10.49 22.25 -28.81
N ASN A 231 -10.08 21.68 -27.70
CA ASN A 231 -8.88 20.84 -27.63
C ASN A 231 -9.17 19.37 -27.91
N GLU A 232 -8.14 18.70 -28.43
CA GLU A 232 -8.17 17.28 -28.77
C GLU A 232 -7.26 16.47 -27.86
N VAL A 233 -7.75 15.32 -27.38
CA VAL A 233 -7.01 14.36 -26.56
C VAL A 233 -7.24 12.94 -27.06
N ARG A 234 -6.37 12.00 -26.70
CA ARG A 234 -6.57 10.57 -26.94
C ARG A 234 -7.31 9.92 -25.76
N LEU A 235 -8.34 9.17 -26.05
CA LEU A 235 -8.85 8.17 -25.12
C LEU A 235 -7.97 6.92 -25.19
N ARG A 236 -7.52 6.43 -24.04
CA ARG A 236 -6.61 5.28 -23.97
C ARG A 236 -7.22 4.04 -24.63
N HIS A 237 -6.48 3.39 -25.51
CA HIS A 237 -6.93 2.24 -26.32
C HIS A 237 -8.06 2.53 -27.32
N ALA A 238 -8.51 3.78 -27.45
CA ALA A 238 -9.64 4.18 -28.30
C ALA A 238 -9.21 5.23 -29.35
N TYR A 239 -9.89 6.34 -29.40
CA TYR A 239 -9.83 7.36 -30.44
C TYR A 239 -9.35 8.70 -29.90
N PHE A 240 -9.09 9.65 -30.78
CA PHE A 240 -9.03 11.05 -30.42
C PHE A 240 -10.44 11.58 -30.27
N ILE A 241 -10.65 12.40 -29.25
CA ILE A 241 -11.89 13.17 -29.06
C ILE A 241 -11.55 14.66 -28.94
N LYS A 242 -12.48 15.50 -29.39
CA LYS A 242 -12.39 16.95 -29.31
C LYS A 242 -13.64 17.49 -28.62
N CYS A 243 -13.47 18.34 -27.63
CA CYS A 243 -14.58 19.00 -26.94
C CYS A 243 -15.19 20.12 -27.82
N GLU A 244 -16.49 20.02 -28.10
CA GLU A 244 -17.24 20.97 -28.88
C GLU A 244 -18.17 21.85 -28.04
N GLU A 245 -18.81 21.27 -26.99
CA GLU A 245 -19.80 21.95 -26.18
C GLU A 245 -19.75 21.50 -24.72
N ILE A 246 -20.14 22.39 -23.82
CA ILE A 246 -20.23 22.13 -22.38
C ILE A 246 -21.68 22.30 -21.93
N ILE A 247 -22.21 21.32 -21.21
CA ILE A 247 -23.56 21.37 -20.61
C ILE A 247 -23.41 21.61 -19.11
N LYS A 248 -24.09 22.66 -18.63
CA LYS A 248 -24.11 23.05 -17.20
C LYS A 248 -25.50 22.90 -16.61
N ASP A 249 -25.57 22.66 -15.32
CA ASP A 249 -26.80 22.71 -14.55
C ASP A 249 -27.21 24.17 -14.23
N GLU A 250 -28.36 24.34 -13.56
CA GLU A 250 -28.90 25.64 -13.15
C GLU A 250 -27.96 26.43 -12.22
N ASN A 251 -27.01 25.76 -11.58
CA ASN A 251 -26.01 26.35 -10.67
C ASN A 251 -24.69 26.65 -11.38
N GLY A 252 -24.59 26.41 -12.68
CA GLY A 252 -23.39 26.61 -13.47
C GLY A 252 -22.35 25.50 -13.34
N LYS A 253 -22.67 24.37 -12.66
CA LYS A 253 -21.78 23.22 -12.57
C LYS A 253 -21.84 22.43 -13.87
N ILE A 254 -20.67 22.05 -14.38
CA ILE A 254 -20.54 21.20 -15.57
C ILE A 254 -21.03 19.78 -15.22
N ILE A 255 -22.03 19.31 -15.95
CA ILE A 255 -22.64 18.00 -15.78
C ILE A 255 -22.33 17.04 -16.93
N GLU A 256 -22.13 17.57 -18.14
CA GLU A 256 -21.86 16.79 -19.33
C GLU A 256 -21.03 17.61 -20.32
N ILE A 257 -20.21 16.96 -21.13
CA ILE A 257 -19.49 17.58 -22.26
C ILE A 257 -19.78 16.80 -23.54
N HIS A 258 -19.99 17.55 -24.61
CA HIS A 258 -20.19 16.99 -25.96
C HIS A 258 -18.86 17.03 -26.72
N CYS A 259 -18.47 15.87 -27.21
CA CYS A 259 -17.26 15.71 -28.00
C CYS A 259 -17.55 15.08 -29.36
N THR A 260 -16.71 15.36 -30.33
CA THR A 260 -16.60 14.57 -31.55
C THR A 260 -15.42 13.61 -31.45
N TYR A 261 -15.51 12.43 -32.10
CA TYR A 261 -14.37 11.53 -32.26
C TYR A 261 -13.94 11.48 -33.72
N ASP A 262 -12.66 11.12 -33.93
CA ASP A 262 -12.11 10.90 -35.26
C ASP A 262 -11.88 9.40 -35.48
N PRO A 263 -12.66 8.72 -36.33
CA PRO A 263 -12.58 7.28 -36.55
C PRO A 263 -11.24 6.81 -37.13
N GLU A 264 -10.49 7.66 -37.83
CA GLU A 264 -9.19 7.29 -38.39
C GLU A 264 -8.10 7.11 -37.31
N THR A 265 -8.32 7.70 -36.12
CA THR A 265 -7.36 7.72 -35.02
C THR A 265 -7.43 6.50 -34.09
N LYS A 266 -8.17 5.46 -34.46
CA LYS A 266 -8.29 4.22 -33.68
C LYS A 266 -6.92 3.72 -33.22
N SER A 267 -6.80 3.39 -31.94
CA SER A 267 -5.57 2.81 -31.42
C SER A 267 -5.23 1.51 -32.16
N GLY A 268 -3.96 1.38 -32.57
CA GLY A 268 -3.52 0.22 -33.39
C GLY A 268 -3.75 0.36 -34.90
N SER A 269 -4.41 1.42 -35.41
CA SER A 269 -4.63 1.64 -36.84
C SER A 269 -3.38 2.09 -37.62
N GLY A 270 -2.27 2.41 -36.91
CA GLY A 270 -1.09 2.99 -37.54
C GLY A 270 -1.20 4.50 -37.82
N PHE A 271 -2.27 5.17 -37.38
CA PHE A 271 -2.45 6.60 -37.56
C PHE A 271 -1.31 7.42 -36.91
N ASN A 272 -0.65 8.26 -37.70
CA ASN A 272 0.47 9.07 -37.30
C ASN A 272 0.48 10.53 -37.87
N ALA A 273 -0.60 10.92 -38.55
CA ALA A 273 -0.70 12.21 -39.20
C ALA A 273 -0.63 13.41 -38.24
N ARG A 274 -1.10 13.22 -36.99
CA ARG A 274 -1.01 14.21 -35.94
C ARG A 274 -0.84 13.54 -34.57
N LYS A 275 -0.33 14.30 -33.61
CA LYS A 275 -0.14 13.87 -32.21
C LYS A 275 -0.91 14.79 -31.27
N VAL A 276 -1.51 14.21 -30.24
CA VAL A 276 -2.10 14.92 -29.11
C VAL A 276 -1.18 14.88 -27.90
N LYS A 277 -1.31 15.84 -27.00
CA LYS A 277 -0.41 15.97 -25.84
C LYS A 277 -0.83 15.13 -24.65
N ALA A 278 -2.09 14.70 -24.59
CA ALA A 278 -2.62 13.93 -23.46
C ALA A 278 -3.36 12.68 -23.93
N THR A 279 -3.30 11.66 -23.07
CA THR A 279 -4.11 10.44 -23.16
C THR A 279 -4.89 10.33 -21.86
N LEU A 280 -6.20 10.26 -21.94
CA LEU A 280 -7.11 10.13 -20.80
C LEU A 280 -7.53 8.66 -20.65
N HIS A 281 -7.73 8.22 -19.41
CA HIS A 281 -8.48 6.99 -19.14
C HIS A 281 -9.99 7.31 -19.09
N TRP A 282 -10.80 6.28 -19.24
CA TRP A 282 -12.24 6.43 -19.38
C TRP A 282 -12.94 5.10 -19.10
N VAL A 283 -14.23 5.14 -18.84
CA VAL A 283 -15.10 3.96 -18.75
C VAL A 283 -16.36 4.18 -19.58
N GLU A 284 -16.88 3.13 -20.19
CA GLU A 284 -18.13 3.19 -20.94
C GLU A 284 -19.33 3.20 -19.98
N ALA A 285 -20.36 4.00 -20.28
CA ALA A 285 -21.43 4.32 -19.34
C ALA A 285 -22.28 3.12 -18.89
N SER A 286 -22.44 2.09 -19.72
CA SER A 286 -23.20 0.88 -19.33
C SER A 286 -22.43 -0.07 -18.40
N GLN A 287 -21.13 0.18 -18.21
CA GLN A 287 -20.23 -0.59 -17.35
C GLN A 287 -19.79 0.20 -16.10
N ALA A 288 -20.30 1.41 -15.93
CA ALA A 288 -19.91 2.34 -14.84
C ALA A 288 -20.80 2.19 -13.60
#